data_cea33e28000fd47212cd81349618e1fe
#
_entry.id   cea33e28000fd47212cd81349618e1fe
#
_cell.length_a   1.000
_cell.length_b   1.000
_cell.length_c   1.000
_cell.angle_alpha   90.00
_cell.angle_beta   90.00
_cell.angle_gamma   90.00
#
_symmetry.space_group_name_H-M   'P 1'
#
loop_
_entity.id
_entity.type
_entity.pdbx_description
1 polymer ?
#
loop_
_entity_poly.entity_id
_entity_poly.type
_entity_poly.pdbx_seq_one_letter_code
_entity_poly.pdbx_strand_id
1 'polypeptide(L)'
;MANSRKDQTRNAWLEMLAKHKFDAEAPATDQIWSPSLECASRDELIGIQNDKLRILTPFLYENSDFYRRRFDKLGLAPTDIQTVDDLTKWPVVDKLEMMEDIKERPPYGSYSTMDEELWNKRGWMLFSSSGSSGVPRVFRYSHIDRDLWEWANARAIYSFGVRSSDTVFLASGYGPHVFAWGVQYALQRMNVASIPGGGMTTDMRANLVERFKPTVLCCTTSYALHLGRVMQEKGMDPAASSIRMLFVGGEPGTGIINTRNRLKNLWGAEIREFYGCTEVAPHSGGYSCSHSEVSEDLVATHLMEDHQIWELVDPDTLAPVKEGERGITVCTSLNSESSPQLRFNVGDYTVYSTEKCGCGRTHVRAMGSFAGRSDDLINLRGIKMYPVQLEQAIRAVPNIGDEYEILIETIDSGLDIMTARVEHTEDISDQVINEIKTRCEVTVSVEVLPPNTLPKTEFKAKRVRDERAK
;
A
#
# COMPACT_ATOMS: atom_id res chain seq x y z
N MET A 1 -24.25 -10.85 35.27
CA MET A 1 -24.95 -10.48 34.04
C MET A 1 -24.47 -11.41 32.94
N ALA A 2 -25.36 -12.06 32.19
CA ALA A 2 -24.95 -12.90 31.06
C ALA A 2 -24.31 -11.97 30.00
N ASN A 3 -23.08 -12.34 29.55
CA ASN A 3 -22.43 -11.62 28.46
C ASN A 3 -23.35 -11.59 27.24
N SER A 4 -23.54 -10.42 26.64
CA SER A 4 -24.30 -10.29 25.41
C SER A 4 -23.66 -11.11 24.29
N ARG A 5 -24.42 -11.49 23.25
CA ARG A 5 -23.85 -12.20 22.08
C ARG A 5 -22.76 -11.37 21.40
N LYS A 6 -22.93 -10.05 21.38
CA LYS A 6 -21.93 -9.07 20.93
C LYS A 6 -20.60 -9.22 21.70
N ASP A 7 -20.66 -9.32 23.03
CA ASP A 7 -19.46 -9.50 23.86
C ASP A 7 -18.83 -10.88 23.64
N GLN A 8 -19.65 -11.93 23.51
CA GLN A 8 -19.15 -13.30 23.30
C GLN A 8 -18.38 -13.42 21.97
N THR A 9 -18.92 -12.87 20.88
CA THR A 9 -18.26 -12.90 19.57
C THR A 9 -17.00 -12.05 19.56
N ARG A 10 -17.02 -10.91 20.24
CA ARG A 10 -15.82 -10.06 20.41
C ARG A 10 -14.73 -10.77 21.18
N ASN A 11 -15.04 -11.38 22.31
CA ASN A 11 -14.04 -12.11 23.11
C ASN A 11 -13.43 -13.26 22.32
N ALA A 12 -14.25 -14.05 21.60
CA ALA A 12 -13.77 -15.11 20.73
C ALA A 12 -12.83 -14.58 19.63
N TRP A 13 -13.14 -13.42 19.06
CA TRP A 13 -12.28 -12.80 18.06
C TRP A 13 -10.95 -12.31 18.65
N LEU A 14 -10.97 -11.67 19.82
CA LEU A 14 -9.75 -11.23 20.52
C LEU A 14 -8.87 -12.41 20.93
N GLU A 15 -9.45 -13.52 21.38
CA GLU A 15 -8.72 -14.76 21.67
C GLU A 15 -8.07 -15.32 20.40
N MET A 16 -8.79 -15.31 19.27
CA MET A 16 -8.25 -15.74 17.98
C MET A 16 -7.09 -14.85 17.50
N LEU A 17 -7.22 -13.54 17.62
CA LEU A 17 -6.14 -12.60 17.30
C LEU A 17 -4.91 -12.85 18.18
N ALA A 18 -5.11 -13.08 19.49
CA ALA A 18 -4.03 -13.36 20.42
C ALA A 18 -3.34 -14.70 20.13
N LYS A 19 -4.09 -15.74 19.74
CA LYS A 19 -3.56 -17.08 19.45
C LYS A 19 -2.44 -17.07 18.40
N HIS A 20 -2.57 -16.23 17.37
CA HIS A 20 -1.64 -16.18 16.24
C HIS A 20 -0.68 -14.98 16.29
N LYS A 21 -0.78 -14.12 17.30
CA LYS A 21 0.01 -12.88 17.39
C LYS A 21 1.48 -13.13 17.78
N PHE A 22 1.76 -14.09 18.63
CA PHE A 22 3.02 -14.13 19.40
C PHE A 22 3.78 -15.45 19.28
N ASP A 23 4.15 -15.83 18.06
CA ASP A 23 5.06 -16.96 17.93
C ASP A 23 6.48 -16.65 18.38
N ALA A 24 6.87 -15.38 18.39
CA ALA A 24 8.13 -14.96 18.97
C ALA A 24 8.07 -13.49 19.39
N GLU A 25 8.47 -13.19 20.62
CA GLU A 25 8.75 -11.81 21.05
C GLU A 25 9.94 -11.23 20.31
N ALA A 26 10.84 -12.10 19.83
CA ALA A 26 12.03 -11.77 19.07
C ALA A 26 12.12 -12.64 17.80
N PRO A 27 12.89 -12.20 16.77
CA PRO A 27 13.10 -12.96 15.55
C PRO A 27 13.71 -14.34 15.85
N ALA A 28 13.19 -15.37 15.18
CA ALA A 28 13.67 -16.74 15.35
C ALA A 28 15.02 -17.00 14.64
N THR A 29 15.28 -16.29 13.54
CA THR A 29 16.51 -16.37 12.76
C THR A 29 16.96 -14.99 12.28
N ASP A 30 18.14 -14.87 11.70
CA ASP A 30 18.65 -13.62 11.13
C ASP A 30 17.83 -13.09 9.94
N GLN A 31 16.90 -13.87 9.38
CA GLN A 31 16.11 -13.48 8.20
C GLN A 31 14.60 -13.56 8.41
N ILE A 32 14.13 -14.37 9.35
CA ILE A 32 12.71 -14.67 9.53
C ILE A 32 12.34 -14.47 11.01
N TRP A 33 11.28 -13.69 11.21
CA TRP A 33 10.78 -13.42 12.55
C TRP A 33 9.96 -14.59 13.10
N SER A 34 8.93 -15.02 12.36
CA SER A 34 8.00 -16.09 12.74
C SER A 34 7.97 -17.20 11.68
N PRO A 35 8.90 -18.19 11.74
CA PRO A 35 8.94 -19.26 10.74
C PRO A 35 7.66 -20.07 10.64
N SER A 36 6.95 -20.30 11.74
CA SER A 36 5.66 -21.03 11.77
C SER A 36 4.55 -20.32 10.99
N LEU A 37 4.65 -19.00 10.78
CA LEU A 37 3.70 -18.22 9.98
C LEU A 37 4.28 -17.90 8.59
N GLU A 38 5.50 -17.39 8.54
CA GLU A 38 6.11 -16.90 7.31
C GLU A 38 6.57 -18.03 6.35
N CYS A 39 6.79 -19.24 6.89
CA CYS A 39 7.21 -20.44 6.15
C CYS A 39 6.21 -21.58 6.28
N ALA A 40 5.01 -21.34 6.79
CA ALA A 40 3.95 -22.34 6.89
C ALA A 40 3.62 -22.90 5.50
N SER A 41 3.25 -24.17 5.43
CA SER A 41 2.76 -24.77 4.19
C SER A 41 1.47 -24.08 3.73
N ARG A 42 1.12 -24.27 2.46
CA ARG A 42 -0.14 -23.74 1.92
C ARG A 42 -1.36 -24.19 2.73
N ASP A 43 -1.39 -25.48 3.11
CA ASP A 43 -2.49 -26.06 3.88
C ASP A 43 -2.58 -25.47 5.29
N GLU A 44 -1.44 -25.25 5.95
CA GLU A 44 -1.39 -24.59 7.27
C GLU A 44 -1.87 -23.14 7.19
N LEU A 45 -1.46 -22.37 6.18
CA LEU A 45 -1.93 -20.99 5.97
C LEU A 45 -3.44 -20.94 5.73
N ILE A 46 -3.97 -21.81 4.85
CA ILE A 46 -5.41 -21.94 4.60
C ILE A 46 -6.13 -22.35 5.90
N GLY A 47 -5.56 -23.25 6.67
CA GLY A 47 -6.08 -23.65 7.98
C GLY A 47 -6.21 -22.45 8.93
N ILE A 48 -5.17 -21.61 9.06
CA ILE A 48 -5.17 -20.39 9.86
C ILE A 48 -6.24 -19.40 9.36
N GLN A 49 -6.33 -19.21 8.04
CA GLN A 49 -7.31 -18.31 7.43
C GLN A 49 -8.75 -18.78 7.69
N ASN A 50 -9.00 -20.08 7.54
CA ASN A 50 -10.31 -20.69 7.81
C ASN A 50 -10.71 -20.59 9.28
N ASP A 51 -9.77 -20.84 10.21
CA ASP A 51 -10.02 -20.69 11.65
C ASP A 51 -10.41 -19.26 12.01
N LYS A 52 -9.70 -18.27 11.42
CA LYS A 52 -10.02 -16.86 11.62
C LYS A 52 -11.37 -16.49 11.00
N LEU A 53 -11.70 -16.94 9.80
CA LEU A 53 -13.00 -16.66 9.13
C LEU A 53 -14.18 -17.13 9.94
N ARG A 54 -14.12 -18.35 10.52
CA ARG A 54 -15.20 -18.90 11.36
C ARG A 54 -15.55 -18.04 12.57
N ILE A 55 -14.59 -17.25 13.06
CA ILE A 55 -14.79 -16.36 14.20
C ILE A 55 -15.09 -14.93 13.73
N LEU A 56 -14.46 -14.49 12.63
CA LEU A 56 -14.61 -13.14 12.08
C LEU A 56 -16.04 -12.85 11.62
N THR A 57 -16.68 -13.78 10.91
CA THR A 57 -17.99 -13.52 10.31
C THR A 57 -19.10 -13.36 11.36
N PRO A 58 -19.23 -14.20 12.41
CA PRO A 58 -20.12 -13.89 13.53
C PRO A 58 -19.76 -12.60 14.28
N PHE A 59 -18.47 -12.32 14.43
CA PHE A 59 -18.01 -11.07 15.06
C PHE A 59 -18.46 -9.84 14.27
N LEU A 60 -18.29 -9.82 12.94
CA LEU A 60 -18.74 -8.74 12.06
C LEU A 60 -20.25 -8.57 12.12
N TYR A 61 -21.02 -9.65 12.05
CA TYR A 61 -22.47 -9.62 12.10
C TYR A 61 -23.00 -8.97 13.39
N GLU A 62 -22.42 -9.35 14.54
CA GLU A 62 -22.90 -8.85 15.85
C GLU A 62 -22.37 -7.44 16.18
N ASN A 63 -21.22 -7.04 15.64
CA ASN A 63 -20.52 -5.82 16.09
C ASN A 63 -20.46 -4.70 15.03
N SER A 64 -20.88 -4.93 13.79
CA SER A 64 -20.92 -3.90 12.74
C SER A 64 -22.30 -3.86 12.08
N ASP A 65 -22.97 -2.70 12.18
CA ASP A 65 -24.29 -2.56 11.55
C ASP A 65 -24.22 -2.58 10.02
N PHE A 66 -23.12 -2.13 9.42
CA PHE A 66 -22.89 -2.24 7.98
C PHE A 66 -22.86 -3.70 7.53
N TYR A 67 -22.08 -4.54 8.19
CA TYR A 67 -21.98 -5.95 7.85
C TYR A 67 -23.26 -6.73 8.16
N ARG A 68 -23.91 -6.43 9.29
CA ARG A 68 -25.21 -7.04 9.63
C ARG A 68 -26.24 -6.81 8.52
N ARG A 69 -26.47 -5.56 8.14
CA ARG A 69 -27.42 -5.23 7.06
C ARG A 69 -27.06 -5.92 5.74
N ARG A 70 -25.76 -6.07 5.46
CA ARG A 70 -25.31 -6.72 4.24
C ARG A 70 -25.56 -8.24 4.29
N PHE A 71 -25.30 -8.91 5.40
CA PHE A 71 -25.66 -10.32 5.62
C PHE A 71 -27.17 -10.54 5.44
N ASP A 72 -27.99 -9.73 6.12
CA ASP A 72 -29.45 -9.79 6.06
C ASP A 72 -29.97 -9.57 4.63
N LYS A 73 -29.44 -8.58 3.92
CA LYS A 73 -29.81 -8.28 2.53
C LYS A 73 -29.49 -9.44 1.57
N LEU A 74 -28.40 -10.13 1.82
CA LEU A 74 -27.96 -11.27 1.00
C LEU A 74 -28.67 -12.59 1.40
N GLY A 75 -29.38 -12.61 2.52
CA GLY A 75 -29.98 -13.83 3.07
C GLY A 75 -28.93 -14.85 3.55
N LEU A 76 -27.73 -14.41 3.89
CA LEU A 76 -26.64 -15.23 4.37
C LEU A 76 -26.59 -15.22 5.91
N ALA A 77 -26.39 -16.40 6.50
CA ALA A 77 -25.99 -16.48 7.89
C ALA A 77 -24.47 -16.31 8.04
N PRO A 78 -23.97 -15.76 9.16
CA PRO A 78 -22.52 -15.71 9.40
C PRO A 78 -21.81 -17.06 9.30
N THR A 79 -22.53 -18.16 9.56
CA THR A 79 -22.02 -19.54 9.45
C THR A 79 -21.93 -20.06 8.01
N ASP A 80 -22.40 -19.34 7.01
CA ASP A 80 -22.29 -19.72 5.61
C ASP A 80 -20.91 -19.44 5.01
N ILE A 81 -20.10 -18.65 5.73
CA ILE A 81 -18.73 -18.29 5.34
C ILE A 81 -17.78 -18.80 6.42
N GLN A 82 -17.18 -19.96 6.22
CA GLN A 82 -16.29 -20.62 7.17
C GLN A 82 -14.91 -20.94 6.60
N THR A 83 -14.79 -20.90 5.28
CA THR A 83 -13.55 -21.22 4.56
C THR A 83 -13.24 -20.15 3.52
N VAL A 84 -12.00 -20.14 3.05
CA VAL A 84 -11.57 -19.25 1.97
C VAL A 84 -12.44 -19.43 0.71
N ASP A 85 -12.84 -20.68 0.39
CA ASP A 85 -13.68 -20.99 -0.76
C ASP A 85 -15.09 -20.37 -0.64
N ASP A 86 -15.61 -20.29 0.60
CA ASP A 86 -16.92 -19.69 0.86
C ASP A 86 -16.97 -18.18 0.62
N LEU A 87 -15.81 -17.52 0.57
CA LEU A 87 -15.75 -16.08 0.31
C LEU A 87 -16.41 -15.68 -1.01
N THR A 88 -16.43 -16.57 -1.99
CA THR A 88 -17.12 -16.35 -3.27
C THR A 88 -18.64 -16.12 -3.13
N LYS A 89 -19.24 -16.55 -2.03
CA LYS A 89 -20.66 -16.29 -1.70
C LYS A 89 -20.91 -14.84 -1.28
N TRP A 90 -19.87 -14.15 -0.86
CA TRP A 90 -19.93 -12.76 -0.40
C TRP A 90 -19.53 -11.81 -1.54
N PRO A 91 -20.41 -10.93 -2.02
CA PRO A 91 -20.07 -9.93 -3.02
C PRO A 91 -18.97 -8.98 -2.53
N VAL A 92 -18.10 -8.61 -3.44
CA VAL A 92 -17.04 -7.63 -3.15
C VAL A 92 -17.62 -6.33 -2.59
N VAL A 93 -17.01 -5.80 -1.54
CA VAL A 93 -17.38 -4.51 -0.93
C VAL A 93 -16.65 -3.40 -1.68
N ASP A 94 -17.40 -2.46 -2.25
CA ASP A 94 -16.84 -1.31 -2.97
C ASP A 94 -16.62 -0.10 -2.04
N LYS A 95 -15.68 0.74 -2.42
CA LYS A 95 -15.40 2.01 -1.73
C LYS A 95 -16.60 2.94 -1.70
N LEU A 96 -17.42 2.94 -2.76
CA LEU A 96 -18.63 3.77 -2.86
C LEU A 96 -19.66 3.37 -1.82
N GLU A 97 -19.85 2.07 -1.56
CA GLU A 97 -20.76 1.58 -0.52
C GLU A 97 -20.37 2.11 0.87
N MET A 98 -19.07 2.16 1.18
CA MET A 98 -18.59 2.74 2.45
C MET A 98 -18.80 4.25 2.51
N MET A 99 -18.62 4.95 1.39
CA MET A 99 -18.88 6.40 1.33
C MET A 99 -20.36 6.73 1.50
N GLU A 100 -21.25 5.92 0.94
CA GLU A 100 -22.70 6.05 1.13
C GLU A 100 -23.07 5.80 2.61
N ASP A 101 -22.51 4.78 3.23
CA ASP A 101 -22.72 4.50 4.65
C ASP A 101 -22.21 5.65 5.54
N ILE A 102 -21.09 6.31 5.20
CA ILE A 102 -20.62 7.51 5.91
C ILE A 102 -21.58 8.68 5.73
N LYS A 103 -22.13 8.90 4.54
CA LYS A 103 -23.11 9.97 4.29
C LYS A 103 -24.40 9.76 5.08
N GLU A 104 -24.87 8.52 5.18
CA GLU A 104 -26.06 8.16 5.93
C GLU A 104 -25.85 8.19 7.45
N ARG A 105 -24.64 7.90 7.92
CA ARG A 105 -24.25 7.77 9.33
C ARG A 105 -22.96 8.53 9.63
N PRO A 106 -23.00 9.87 9.51
CA PRO A 106 -21.80 10.67 9.74
C PRO A 106 -21.39 10.64 11.22
N PRO A 107 -20.11 10.87 11.55
CA PRO A 107 -19.01 11.13 10.61
C PRO A 107 -18.26 9.85 10.16
N TYR A 108 -18.55 8.68 10.73
CA TYR A 108 -17.70 7.49 10.63
C TYR A 108 -18.33 6.33 9.84
N GLY A 109 -19.59 6.43 9.43
CA GLY A 109 -20.32 5.26 8.94
C GLY A 109 -20.59 4.24 10.05
N SER A 110 -20.90 3.00 9.66
CA SER A 110 -21.24 1.91 10.59
C SER A 110 -20.47 0.61 10.32
N TYR A 111 -19.42 0.68 9.50
CA TYR A 111 -18.56 -0.47 9.19
C TYR A 111 -17.53 -0.81 10.28
N SER A 112 -17.28 0.10 11.23
CA SER A 112 -16.48 -0.20 12.41
C SER A 112 -17.21 -1.17 13.34
N THR A 113 -16.44 -2.05 13.99
CA THR A 113 -16.92 -2.95 15.04
C THR A 113 -16.86 -2.31 16.43
N MET A 114 -16.39 -1.06 16.53
CA MET A 114 -16.34 -0.29 17.78
C MET A 114 -17.49 0.71 17.84
N ASP A 115 -18.33 0.56 18.87
CA ASP A 115 -19.27 1.62 19.25
C ASP A 115 -18.55 2.72 20.08
N GLU A 116 -19.28 3.79 20.40
CA GLU A 116 -18.71 4.93 21.13
C GLU A 116 -18.25 4.58 22.54
N GLU A 117 -18.94 3.67 23.21
CA GLU A 117 -18.56 3.24 24.56
C GLU A 117 -17.21 2.53 24.55
N LEU A 118 -17.02 1.64 23.58
CA LEU A 118 -15.78 0.89 23.43
C LEU A 118 -14.63 1.78 22.92
N TRP A 119 -14.95 2.71 22.01
CA TRP A 119 -13.98 3.71 21.53
C TRP A 119 -13.44 4.55 22.70
N ASN A 120 -14.33 5.05 23.56
CA ASN A 120 -13.93 5.84 24.74
C ASN A 120 -13.06 5.05 25.72
N LYS A 121 -13.18 3.72 25.76
CA LYS A 121 -12.42 2.86 26.66
C LYS A 121 -11.06 2.48 26.12
N ARG A 122 -10.92 2.26 24.79
CA ARG A 122 -9.69 1.71 24.21
C ARG A 122 -9.39 2.17 22.76
N GLY A 123 -9.97 3.26 22.35
CA GLY A 123 -9.60 3.91 21.09
C GLY A 123 -8.14 4.37 21.14
N TRP A 124 -7.44 4.18 20.03
CA TRP A 124 -6.06 4.60 19.89
C TRP A 124 -5.92 5.80 18.97
N MET A 125 -6.22 5.61 17.69
CA MET A 125 -6.05 6.62 16.65
C MET A 125 -7.10 6.53 15.57
N LEU A 126 -7.35 7.69 14.95
CA LEU A 126 -8.21 7.84 13.81
C LEU A 126 -7.33 8.11 12.59
N PHE A 127 -7.54 7.32 11.53
CA PHE A 127 -6.85 7.50 10.26
C PHE A 127 -7.85 7.76 9.14
N SER A 128 -7.40 8.44 8.11
CA SER A 128 -8.19 8.69 6.92
C SER A 128 -7.46 8.20 5.67
N SER A 129 -8.23 7.63 4.73
CA SER A 129 -7.70 7.40 3.39
C SER A 129 -7.56 8.73 2.65
N SER A 130 -6.62 8.81 1.70
CA SER A 130 -6.32 10.04 0.94
C SER A 130 -7.45 10.50 0.00
N GLY A 131 -8.55 9.73 -0.10
CA GLY A 131 -9.78 10.09 -0.79
C GLY A 131 -9.58 10.72 -2.17
N SER A 132 -9.21 9.94 -3.19
CA SER A 132 -9.20 10.39 -4.59
C SER A 132 -10.58 10.92 -5.06
N SER A 133 -11.64 10.55 -4.37
CA SER A 133 -13.05 10.92 -4.62
C SER A 133 -13.56 12.12 -3.81
N GLY A 134 -12.69 12.84 -3.09
CA GLY A 134 -13.02 14.08 -2.38
C GLY A 134 -13.51 13.93 -0.94
N VAL A 135 -14.09 12.80 -0.53
CA VAL A 135 -14.49 12.52 0.86
C VAL A 135 -13.58 11.44 1.44
N PRO A 136 -12.72 11.77 2.42
CA PRO A 136 -11.88 10.78 3.07
C PRO A 136 -12.72 9.75 3.82
N ARG A 137 -12.41 8.45 3.64
CA ARG A 137 -12.96 7.41 4.51
C ARG A 137 -12.15 7.39 5.81
N VAL A 138 -12.86 7.31 6.91
CA VAL A 138 -12.27 7.40 8.25
C VAL A 138 -12.32 6.04 8.94
N PHE A 139 -11.19 5.64 9.49
CA PHE A 139 -11.01 4.38 10.21
C PHE A 139 -10.54 4.66 11.63
N ARG A 140 -11.27 4.12 12.60
CA ARG A 140 -10.92 4.18 14.02
C ARG A 140 -10.22 2.89 14.41
N TYR A 141 -9.07 2.99 15.05
CA TYR A 141 -8.30 1.82 15.48
C TYR A 141 -8.06 1.82 16.98
N SER A 142 -8.11 0.64 17.59
CA SER A 142 -7.94 0.43 19.02
C SER A 142 -6.47 0.25 19.41
N HIS A 143 -6.21 0.26 20.72
CA HIS A 143 -4.89 -0.10 21.24
C HIS A 143 -4.50 -1.55 20.92
N ILE A 144 -5.49 -2.44 20.72
CA ILE A 144 -5.24 -3.82 20.28
C ILE A 144 -4.77 -3.83 18.83
N ASP A 145 -5.40 -3.03 17.96
CA ASP A 145 -4.95 -2.87 16.58
C ASP A 145 -3.52 -2.32 16.53
N ARG A 146 -3.18 -1.34 17.38
CA ARG A 146 -1.82 -0.83 17.47
C ARG A 146 -0.81 -1.93 17.74
N ASP A 147 -1.08 -2.80 18.71
CA ASP A 147 -0.19 -3.90 19.06
C ASP A 147 -0.03 -4.91 17.91
N LEU A 148 -1.12 -5.18 17.17
CA LEU A 148 -1.10 -6.02 15.98
C LEU A 148 -0.27 -5.38 14.85
N TRP A 149 -0.40 -4.06 14.63
CA TRP A 149 0.37 -3.32 13.64
C TRP A 149 1.86 -3.28 13.97
N GLU A 150 2.18 -3.04 15.21
CA GLU A 150 3.56 -3.02 15.72
C GLU A 150 4.28 -4.32 15.37
N TRP A 151 3.63 -5.45 15.64
CA TRP A 151 4.19 -6.77 15.35
C TRP A 151 4.26 -7.08 13.85
N ALA A 152 3.18 -6.83 13.09
CA ALA A 152 3.14 -7.10 11.66
C ALA A 152 4.18 -6.26 10.89
N ASN A 153 4.26 -4.96 11.21
CA ASN A 153 5.24 -4.08 10.60
C ASN A 153 6.68 -4.42 11.00
N ALA A 154 6.91 -4.85 12.24
CA ALA A 154 8.23 -5.30 12.68
C ALA A 154 8.73 -6.50 11.86
N ARG A 155 7.87 -7.49 11.61
CA ARG A 155 8.18 -8.65 10.74
C ARG A 155 8.57 -8.20 9.33
N ALA A 156 7.79 -7.27 8.75
CA ALA A 156 8.06 -6.72 7.43
C ALA A 156 9.40 -5.97 7.38
N ILE A 157 9.64 -5.06 8.31
CA ILE A 157 10.86 -4.26 8.36
C ILE A 157 12.09 -5.13 8.66
N TYR A 158 11.93 -6.16 9.49
CA TYR A 158 12.98 -7.14 9.74
C TYR A 158 13.37 -7.92 8.47
N SER A 159 12.37 -8.27 7.64
CA SER A 159 12.59 -8.96 6.36
C SER A 159 13.36 -8.11 5.35
N PHE A 160 13.32 -6.78 5.46
CA PHE A 160 14.13 -5.85 4.65
C PHE A 160 15.61 -5.95 4.98
N GLY A 161 15.98 -6.42 6.16
CA GLY A 161 17.34 -6.43 6.66
C GLY A 161 17.65 -5.25 7.60
N VAL A 162 16.64 -4.56 8.14
CA VAL A 162 16.81 -3.55 9.21
C VAL A 162 17.07 -4.26 10.53
N ARG A 163 18.04 -3.78 11.29
CA ARG A 163 18.48 -4.37 12.58
C ARG A 163 18.63 -3.29 13.64
N SER A 164 18.80 -3.68 14.89
CA SER A 164 18.99 -2.76 16.03
C SER A 164 20.24 -1.87 15.92
N SER A 165 21.18 -2.23 15.06
CA SER A 165 22.35 -1.39 14.73
C SER A 165 22.05 -0.26 13.76
N ASP A 166 20.88 -0.26 13.13
CA ASP A 166 20.48 0.80 12.19
C ASP A 166 19.90 2.00 12.91
N THR A 167 19.94 3.13 12.21
CA THR A 167 19.17 4.33 12.53
C THR A 167 18.28 4.65 11.33
N VAL A 168 16.97 4.59 11.52
CA VAL A 168 15.99 4.82 10.44
C VAL A 168 15.53 6.27 10.44
N PHE A 169 15.74 6.95 9.34
CA PHE A 169 15.19 8.29 9.11
C PHE A 169 13.79 8.20 8.48
N LEU A 170 12.77 8.58 9.24
CA LEU A 170 11.38 8.61 8.80
C LEU A 170 11.08 9.97 8.15
N ALA A 171 11.36 10.09 6.86
CA ALA A 171 11.13 11.32 6.08
C ALA A 171 9.70 11.38 5.52
N SER A 172 8.71 11.09 6.37
CA SER A 172 7.28 11.09 6.05
C SER A 172 6.48 11.85 7.10
N GLY A 173 5.32 12.41 6.69
CA GLY A 173 4.44 13.14 7.60
C GLY A 173 3.72 12.22 8.59
N TYR A 174 3.48 12.73 9.82
CA TYR A 174 2.72 12.07 10.88
C TYR A 174 1.27 12.57 10.95
N GLY A 175 0.67 12.83 9.79
CA GLY A 175 -0.75 13.15 9.71
C GLY A 175 -1.65 11.94 9.99
N PRO A 176 -2.96 12.03 9.71
CA PRO A 176 -3.90 10.93 9.91
C PRO A 176 -3.72 9.84 8.82
N HIS A 177 -2.47 9.45 8.55
CA HIS A 177 -2.08 8.43 7.59
C HIS A 177 -1.32 7.31 8.30
N VAL A 178 -1.62 6.07 7.97
CA VAL A 178 -1.13 4.89 8.67
C VAL A 178 0.38 4.66 8.57
N PHE A 179 1.01 5.10 7.47
CA PHE A 179 2.37 4.70 7.10
C PHE A 179 3.43 5.02 8.16
N ALA A 180 3.65 6.31 8.47
CA ALA A 180 4.70 6.72 9.41
C ALA A 180 4.48 6.17 10.83
N TRP A 181 3.23 6.11 11.27
CA TRP A 181 2.88 5.58 12.60
C TRP A 181 3.14 4.08 12.70
N GLY A 182 2.75 3.29 11.70
CA GLY A 182 3.02 1.85 11.69
C GLY A 182 4.51 1.55 11.74
N VAL A 183 5.31 2.26 10.94
CA VAL A 183 6.77 2.13 10.94
C VAL A 183 7.36 2.54 12.30
N GLN A 184 6.94 3.68 12.86
CA GLN A 184 7.46 4.18 14.14
C GLN A 184 7.29 3.16 15.28
N TYR A 185 6.10 2.57 15.42
CA TYR A 185 5.84 1.56 16.46
C TYR A 185 6.62 0.26 16.22
N ALA A 186 6.76 -0.16 14.96
CA ALA A 186 7.55 -1.33 14.62
C ALA A 186 9.04 -1.17 14.98
N LEU A 187 9.62 0.01 14.70
CA LEU A 187 11.01 0.30 15.07
C LEU A 187 11.22 0.28 16.58
N GLN A 188 10.25 0.77 17.36
CA GLN A 188 10.29 0.66 18.83
C GLN A 188 10.31 -0.80 19.30
N ARG A 189 9.45 -1.65 18.71
CA ARG A 189 9.44 -3.10 19.03
C ARG A 189 10.75 -3.78 18.68
N MET A 190 11.37 -3.37 17.59
CA MET A 190 12.65 -3.93 17.11
C MET A 190 13.88 -3.36 17.87
N ASN A 191 13.70 -2.43 18.79
CA ASN A 191 14.78 -1.67 19.43
C ASN A 191 15.70 -0.97 18.41
N VAL A 192 15.12 -0.45 17.32
CA VAL A 192 15.82 0.28 16.27
C VAL A 192 15.69 1.78 16.52
N ALA A 193 16.80 2.49 16.46
CA ALA A 193 16.80 3.95 16.58
C ALA A 193 16.08 4.59 15.40
N SER A 194 15.27 5.62 15.66
CA SER A 194 14.56 6.36 14.62
C SER A 194 14.74 7.87 14.75
N ILE A 195 14.77 8.54 13.60
CA ILE A 195 14.77 10.01 13.50
C ILE A 195 13.43 10.40 12.87
N PRO A 196 12.46 10.95 13.63
CA PRO A 196 11.18 11.38 13.10
C PRO A 196 11.34 12.69 12.30
N GLY A 197 11.15 12.62 10.98
CA GLY A 197 11.32 13.76 10.07
C GLY A 197 10.02 14.47 9.68
N GLY A 198 8.88 14.10 10.29
CA GLY A 198 7.59 14.74 10.02
C GLY A 198 7.61 16.25 10.33
N GLY A 199 7.04 17.08 9.44
CA GLY A 199 7.00 18.53 9.61
C GLY A 199 8.30 19.28 9.27
N MET A 200 9.39 18.58 8.94
CA MET A 200 10.64 19.20 8.48
C MET A 200 10.55 19.56 6.99
N THR A 201 11.20 20.68 6.61
CA THR A 201 11.43 21.02 5.20
C THR A 201 12.44 20.07 4.56
N THR A 202 12.44 19.95 3.24
CA THR A 202 13.39 19.08 2.52
C THR A 202 14.84 19.51 2.78
N ASP A 203 15.10 20.82 2.87
CA ASP A 203 16.41 21.35 3.23
C ASP A 203 16.89 20.91 4.62
N MET A 204 15.99 20.95 5.62
CA MET A 204 16.31 20.45 6.96
C MET A 204 16.60 18.96 6.95
N ARG A 205 15.83 18.19 6.18
CA ARG A 205 16.01 16.73 6.03
C ARG A 205 17.35 16.39 5.35
N ALA A 206 17.73 17.10 4.29
CA ALA A 206 19.04 16.94 3.63
C ALA A 206 20.20 17.17 4.61
N ASN A 207 20.16 18.28 5.37
CA ASN A 207 21.16 18.59 6.39
C ASN A 207 21.19 17.56 7.52
N LEU A 208 20.04 16.94 7.84
CA LEU A 208 19.94 15.91 8.86
C LEU A 208 20.63 14.62 8.42
N VAL A 209 20.48 14.21 7.16
CA VAL A 209 21.18 13.04 6.61
C VAL A 209 22.69 13.22 6.75
N GLU A 210 23.21 14.37 6.38
CA GLU A 210 24.62 14.68 6.47
C GLU A 210 25.12 14.69 7.93
N ARG A 211 24.34 15.31 8.83
CA ARG A 211 24.74 15.53 10.23
C ARG A 211 24.63 14.29 11.11
N PHE A 212 23.49 13.56 11.02
CA PHE A 212 23.19 12.44 11.92
C PHE A 212 23.46 11.07 11.31
N LYS A 213 23.79 11.02 10.03
CA LYS A 213 24.23 9.83 9.30
C LYS A 213 23.31 8.62 9.54
N PRO A 214 21.98 8.73 9.33
CA PRO A 214 21.09 7.56 9.39
C PRO A 214 21.54 6.51 8.36
N THR A 215 21.27 5.23 8.65
CA THR A 215 21.66 4.12 7.77
C THR A 215 20.52 3.67 6.85
N VAL A 216 19.28 4.04 7.19
CA VAL A 216 18.08 3.68 6.44
C VAL A 216 17.20 4.91 6.24
N LEU A 217 16.73 5.13 5.02
CA LEU A 217 15.74 6.16 4.69
C LEU A 217 14.38 5.51 4.45
N CYS A 218 13.34 6.00 5.14
CA CYS A 218 11.94 5.60 4.97
C CYS A 218 11.11 6.78 4.47
N CYS A 219 10.54 6.67 3.27
CA CYS A 219 9.68 7.69 2.67
C CYS A 219 8.88 7.13 1.49
N THR A 220 8.20 8.00 0.72
CA THR A 220 7.62 7.61 -0.56
C THR A 220 8.69 7.59 -1.66
N THR A 221 8.42 6.89 -2.75
CA THR A 221 9.34 6.74 -3.89
C THR A 221 9.70 8.09 -4.52
N SER A 222 8.68 8.90 -4.81
CA SER A 222 8.86 10.23 -5.40
C SER A 222 9.62 11.18 -4.47
N TYR A 223 9.37 11.06 -3.14
CA TYR A 223 10.10 11.88 -2.17
C TYR A 223 11.57 11.48 -2.06
N ALA A 224 11.92 10.20 -2.16
CA ALA A 224 13.31 9.76 -2.17
C ALA A 224 14.10 10.35 -3.35
N LEU A 225 13.49 10.42 -4.54
CA LEU A 225 14.07 11.10 -5.71
C LEU A 225 14.25 12.60 -5.45
N HIS A 226 13.22 13.25 -4.93
CA HIS A 226 13.26 14.68 -4.61
C HIS A 226 14.34 15.04 -3.57
N LEU A 227 14.38 14.31 -2.45
CA LEU A 227 15.38 14.55 -1.39
C LEU A 227 16.81 14.38 -1.91
N GLY A 228 17.06 13.30 -2.69
CA GLY A 228 18.38 13.05 -3.27
C GLY A 228 18.83 14.17 -4.21
N ARG A 229 17.91 14.72 -5.02
CA ARG A 229 18.20 15.87 -5.87
C ARG A 229 18.53 17.13 -5.05
N VAL A 230 17.71 17.44 -4.04
CA VAL A 230 17.99 18.61 -3.16
C VAL A 230 19.36 18.47 -2.48
N MET A 231 19.76 17.25 -2.11
CA MET A 231 21.11 17.00 -1.60
C MET A 231 22.17 17.31 -2.66
N GLN A 232 22.00 16.87 -3.91
CA GLN A 232 22.93 17.18 -5.00
C GLN A 232 23.02 18.68 -5.30
N GLU A 233 21.90 19.40 -5.32
CA GLU A 233 21.83 20.85 -5.49
C GLU A 233 22.62 21.62 -4.40
N LYS A 234 22.72 21.00 -3.20
CA LYS A 234 23.52 21.52 -2.07
C LYS A 234 24.99 21.06 -2.09
N GLY A 235 25.41 20.34 -3.12
CA GLY A 235 26.76 19.80 -3.22
C GLY A 235 27.01 18.56 -2.35
N MET A 236 25.95 17.90 -1.84
CA MET A 236 26.02 16.64 -1.14
C MET A 236 25.84 15.50 -2.14
N ASP A 237 26.57 14.39 -1.98
CA ASP A 237 26.37 13.20 -2.79
C ASP A 237 25.53 12.16 -2.02
N PRO A 238 24.26 11.90 -2.44
CA PRO A 238 23.42 10.90 -1.79
C PRO A 238 24.04 9.52 -1.79
N ALA A 239 24.76 9.12 -2.85
CA ALA A 239 25.42 7.81 -2.96
C ALA A 239 26.60 7.65 -2.00
N ALA A 240 27.25 8.75 -1.61
CA ALA A 240 28.32 8.78 -0.62
C ALA A 240 27.79 8.95 0.82
N SER A 241 26.46 9.10 1.01
CA SER A 241 25.85 9.21 2.33
C SER A 241 25.93 7.89 3.12
N SER A 242 25.55 7.95 4.39
CA SER A 242 25.45 6.75 5.24
C SER A 242 24.25 5.84 4.92
N ILE A 243 23.34 6.27 4.02
CA ILE A 243 22.12 5.52 3.67
C ILE A 243 22.52 4.28 2.87
N ARG A 244 22.39 3.10 3.50
CA ARG A 244 22.61 1.79 2.85
C ARG A 244 21.34 1.17 2.26
N MET A 245 20.17 1.67 2.69
CA MET A 245 18.87 1.13 2.29
C MET A 245 17.82 2.22 2.26
N LEU A 246 16.99 2.20 1.22
CA LEU A 246 15.71 2.88 1.20
C LEU A 246 14.61 1.86 1.36
N PHE A 247 13.66 2.05 2.27
CA PHE A 247 12.39 1.37 2.16
C PHE A 247 11.27 2.36 1.89
N VAL A 248 10.58 2.11 0.80
CA VAL A 248 9.61 3.03 0.22
C VAL A 248 8.21 2.41 0.20
N GLY A 249 7.18 3.25 0.25
CA GLY A 249 5.79 2.80 0.20
C GLY A 249 4.81 3.96 0.02
N GLY A 250 3.52 3.61 -0.05
CA GLY A 250 2.43 4.58 -0.17
C GLY A 250 2.09 5.01 -1.60
N GLU A 251 2.92 4.68 -2.56
CA GLU A 251 2.71 4.89 -4.00
C GLU A 251 3.44 3.81 -4.81
N PRO A 252 3.06 3.55 -6.07
CA PRO A 252 3.83 2.68 -6.97
C PRO A 252 5.26 3.19 -7.10
N GLY A 253 6.24 2.30 -7.09
CA GLY A 253 7.62 2.75 -7.15
C GLY A 253 8.60 1.67 -7.59
N THR A 254 8.79 0.68 -6.78
CA THR A 254 9.81 -0.36 -7.03
C THR A 254 9.41 -1.31 -8.15
N GLY A 255 8.11 -1.50 -8.41
CA GLY A 255 7.60 -2.24 -9.56
C GLY A 255 7.83 -1.53 -10.89
N ILE A 256 8.14 -0.22 -10.88
CA ILE A 256 8.51 0.55 -12.07
C ILE A 256 10.03 0.52 -12.18
N ILE A 257 10.56 -0.36 -13.00
CA ILE A 257 12.00 -0.67 -13.07
C ILE A 257 12.86 0.57 -13.32
N ASN A 258 12.45 1.45 -14.23
CA ASN A 258 13.19 2.68 -14.49
C ASN A 258 13.25 3.59 -13.24
N THR A 259 12.17 3.74 -12.51
CA THR A 259 12.14 4.52 -11.25
C THR A 259 13.03 3.88 -10.19
N ARG A 260 12.98 2.55 -10.07
CA ARG A 260 13.82 1.80 -9.15
C ARG A 260 15.31 1.93 -9.46
N ASN A 261 15.68 1.82 -10.73
CA ASN A 261 17.07 1.97 -11.18
C ASN A 261 17.58 3.40 -10.94
N ARG A 262 16.75 4.42 -11.15
CA ARG A 262 17.09 5.81 -10.81
C ARG A 262 17.36 5.97 -9.31
N LEU A 263 16.52 5.39 -8.44
CA LEU A 263 16.75 5.42 -6.99
C LEU A 263 18.06 4.74 -6.61
N LYS A 264 18.34 3.55 -7.19
CA LYS A 264 19.59 2.83 -6.97
C LYS A 264 20.81 3.65 -7.38
N ASN A 265 20.77 4.26 -8.55
CA ASN A 265 21.85 5.09 -9.05
C ASN A 265 22.05 6.36 -8.22
N LEU A 266 20.96 7.00 -7.79
CA LEU A 266 20.99 8.23 -7.00
C LEU A 266 21.55 8.01 -5.59
N TRP A 267 21.17 6.91 -4.94
CA TRP A 267 21.49 6.68 -3.53
C TRP A 267 22.59 5.63 -3.30
N GLY A 268 22.96 4.84 -4.31
CA GLY A 268 23.89 3.73 -4.14
C GLY A 268 23.41 2.68 -3.13
N ALA A 269 22.12 2.62 -2.84
CA ALA A 269 21.52 1.90 -1.73
C ALA A 269 20.60 0.77 -2.20
N GLU A 270 20.34 -0.21 -1.32
CA GLU A 270 19.32 -1.23 -1.55
C GLU A 270 17.90 -0.61 -1.49
N ILE A 271 17.01 -1.09 -2.36
CA ILE A 271 15.63 -0.65 -2.37
C ILE A 271 14.71 -1.76 -1.86
N ARG A 272 13.88 -1.44 -0.87
CA ARG A 272 12.84 -2.33 -0.34
C ARG A 272 11.48 -1.64 -0.44
N GLU A 273 10.45 -2.42 -0.66
CA GLU A 273 9.08 -1.93 -0.78
C GLU A 273 8.21 -2.42 0.38
N PHE A 274 7.33 -1.54 0.79
CA PHE A 274 6.33 -1.74 1.80
C PHE A 274 4.97 -1.39 1.21
N TYR A 275 4.07 -2.37 1.13
CA TYR A 275 2.74 -2.17 0.58
C TYR A 275 1.68 -2.25 1.68
N GLY A 276 0.71 -1.36 1.62
CA GLY A 276 -0.43 -1.34 2.53
C GLY A 276 -1.51 -0.36 2.10
N CYS A 277 -2.67 -0.49 2.68
CA CYS A 277 -3.78 0.45 2.53
C CYS A 277 -4.53 0.60 3.86
N THR A 278 -5.09 1.77 4.07
CA THR A 278 -5.75 2.13 5.34
C THR A 278 -6.92 1.22 5.67
N GLU A 279 -7.61 0.72 4.66
CA GLU A 279 -8.89 0.01 4.78
C GLU A 279 -8.74 -1.41 5.33
N VAL A 280 -7.76 -2.18 4.82
CA VAL A 280 -7.66 -3.63 5.09
C VAL A 280 -6.27 -4.08 5.52
N ALA A 281 -5.25 -3.30 5.20
CA ALA A 281 -3.85 -3.60 5.48
C ALA A 281 -3.11 -2.37 5.99
N PRO A 282 -3.61 -1.71 7.06
CA PRO A 282 -2.99 -0.52 7.64
C PRO A 282 -1.62 -0.80 8.26
N HIS A 283 -1.44 -2.03 8.73
CA HIS A 283 -0.13 -2.65 8.91
C HIS A 283 0.37 -3.14 7.56
N SER A 284 1.50 -3.75 7.47
CA SER A 284 2.03 -4.28 6.22
C SER A 284 1.09 -5.31 5.58
N GLY A 285 0.54 -4.97 4.41
CA GLY A 285 -0.17 -5.94 3.56
C GLY A 285 0.80 -6.70 2.67
N GLY A 286 1.92 -6.05 2.30
CA GLY A 286 2.97 -6.63 1.50
C GLY A 286 4.34 -6.06 1.84
N TYR A 287 5.40 -6.86 1.64
CA TYR A 287 6.75 -6.50 2.02
C TYR A 287 7.82 -7.19 1.17
N SER A 288 8.89 -6.47 0.92
CA SER A 288 10.08 -7.00 0.26
C SER A 288 10.90 -7.93 1.18
N CYS A 289 11.78 -8.70 0.57
CA CYS A 289 12.80 -9.49 1.27
C CYS A 289 14.15 -9.37 0.54
N SER A 290 15.19 -10.06 1.00
CA SER A 290 16.50 -10.09 0.34
C SER A 290 16.47 -10.68 -1.07
N HIS A 291 15.41 -11.40 -1.46
CA HIS A 291 15.20 -12.02 -2.77
C HIS A 291 14.04 -11.38 -3.54
N SER A 292 13.67 -10.14 -3.22
CA SER A 292 12.59 -9.44 -3.94
C SER A 292 12.95 -9.05 -5.36
N GLU A 293 14.25 -8.93 -5.69
CA GLU A 293 14.73 -8.79 -7.06
C GLU A 293 14.77 -10.19 -7.70
N VAL A 294 13.72 -10.51 -8.48
CA VAL A 294 13.60 -11.81 -9.16
C VAL A 294 14.49 -11.86 -10.41
N SER A 295 14.57 -10.72 -11.12
CA SER A 295 15.47 -10.48 -12.26
C SER A 295 15.80 -9.00 -12.37
N GLU A 296 16.57 -8.59 -13.38
CA GLU A 296 16.86 -7.18 -13.66
C GLU A 296 15.59 -6.37 -13.90
N ASP A 297 14.56 -6.99 -14.50
CA ASP A 297 13.32 -6.34 -14.90
C ASP A 297 12.10 -6.73 -14.05
N LEU A 298 12.28 -7.52 -12.99
CA LEU A 298 11.17 -8.03 -12.21
C LEU A 298 11.48 -8.01 -10.71
N VAL A 299 10.61 -7.37 -9.96
CA VAL A 299 10.58 -7.43 -8.49
C VAL A 299 9.34 -8.19 -8.02
N ALA A 300 9.38 -8.70 -6.80
CA ALA A 300 8.24 -9.35 -6.17
C ALA A 300 8.10 -8.92 -4.71
N THR A 301 6.87 -8.81 -4.25
CA THR A 301 6.50 -8.41 -2.89
C THR A 301 5.67 -9.53 -2.26
N HIS A 302 6.10 -10.04 -1.11
CA HIS A 302 5.32 -11.01 -0.33
C HIS A 302 4.05 -10.38 0.20
N LEU A 303 2.93 -11.10 0.17
CA LEU A 303 1.69 -10.72 0.82
C LEU A 303 1.59 -11.38 2.18
N MET A 304 1.10 -10.66 3.19
CA MET A 304 1.05 -11.15 4.57
C MET A 304 -0.22 -12.00 4.78
N GLU A 305 -0.18 -13.27 4.33
CA GLU A 305 -1.37 -14.14 4.24
C GLU A 305 -1.88 -14.67 5.57
N ASP A 306 -1.09 -14.65 6.61
CA ASP A 306 -1.56 -14.97 7.97
C ASP A 306 -2.37 -13.83 8.60
N HIS A 307 -2.30 -12.61 8.02
CA HIS A 307 -3.03 -11.42 8.44
C HIS A 307 -4.18 -11.03 7.51
N GLN A 308 -4.11 -11.42 6.24
CA GLN A 308 -5.12 -11.12 5.23
C GLN A 308 -5.35 -12.32 4.32
N ILE A 309 -6.54 -12.38 3.74
CA ILE A 309 -6.80 -13.19 2.55
C ILE A 309 -6.77 -12.25 1.35
N TRP A 310 -5.91 -12.55 0.41
CA TRP A 310 -5.74 -11.81 -0.82
C TRP A 310 -6.31 -12.61 -1.99
N GLU A 311 -7.33 -12.06 -2.62
CA GLU A 311 -7.90 -12.59 -3.86
C GLU A 311 -7.44 -11.71 -5.02
N LEU A 312 -7.23 -12.32 -6.17
CA LEU A 312 -6.99 -11.62 -7.43
C LEU A 312 -8.18 -11.89 -8.35
N VAL A 313 -8.87 -10.84 -8.76
CA VAL A 313 -10.10 -10.95 -9.53
C VAL A 313 -10.04 -10.14 -10.82
N ASP A 314 -10.80 -10.56 -11.80
CA ASP A 314 -11.03 -9.81 -13.02
C ASP A 314 -11.78 -8.49 -12.69
N PRO A 315 -11.36 -7.34 -13.20
CA PRO A 315 -11.93 -6.04 -12.82
C PRO A 315 -13.37 -5.83 -13.27
N ASP A 316 -13.81 -6.49 -14.33
CA ASP A 316 -15.14 -6.30 -14.91
C ASP A 316 -16.16 -7.31 -14.33
N THR A 317 -15.74 -8.56 -14.14
CA THR A 317 -16.63 -9.66 -13.68
C THR A 317 -16.51 -9.96 -12.19
N LEU A 318 -15.44 -9.52 -11.55
CA LEU A 318 -15.06 -9.86 -10.16
C LEU A 318 -14.90 -11.37 -9.92
N ALA A 319 -14.74 -12.15 -10.98
CA ALA A 319 -14.43 -13.56 -10.90
C ALA A 319 -12.92 -13.77 -10.59
N PRO A 320 -12.56 -14.81 -9.83
CA PRO A 320 -11.16 -15.13 -9.59
C PRO A 320 -10.39 -15.36 -10.90
N VAL A 321 -9.20 -14.79 -11.02
CA VAL A 321 -8.28 -15.05 -12.14
C VAL A 321 -7.33 -16.19 -11.76
N LYS A 322 -6.72 -16.82 -12.79
CA LYS A 322 -5.72 -17.87 -12.57
C LYS A 322 -4.39 -17.31 -12.11
N GLU A 323 -3.60 -18.16 -11.45
CA GLU A 323 -2.21 -17.83 -11.14
C GLU A 323 -1.43 -17.46 -12.41
N GLY A 324 -0.67 -16.38 -12.34
CA GLY A 324 0.06 -15.81 -13.48
C GLY A 324 -0.75 -14.86 -14.35
N GLU A 325 -2.07 -14.78 -14.19
CA GLU A 325 -2.91 -13.79 -14.85
C GLU A 325 -2.97 -12.50 -14.04
N ARG A 326 -3.15 -11.38 -14.73
CA ARG A 326 -3.29 -10.06 -14.12
C ARG A 326 -4.73 -9.84 -13.64
N GLY A 327 -4.89 -9.34 -12.43
CA GLY A 327 -6.19 -8.95 -11.89
C GLY A 327 -6.08 -7.79 -10.91
N ILE A 328 -7.20 -7.39 -10.33
CA ILE A 328 -7.26 -6.44 -9.23
C ILE A 328 -7.33 -7.17 -7.89
N THR A 329 -6.75 -6.54 -6.87
CA THR A 329 -6.73 -7.11 -5.52
C THR A 329 -8.04 -6.87 -4.78
N VAL A 330 -8.56 -7.93 -4.20
CA VAL A 330 -9.61 -7.93 -3.19
C VAL A 330 -9.03 -8.50 -1.90
N CYS A 331 -9.34 -7.89 -0.77
CA CYS A 331 -8.72 -8.27 0.50
C CYS A 331 -9.75 -8.47 1.61
N THR A 332 -9.58 -9.55 2.37
CA THR A 332 -10.25 -9.77 3.66
C THR A 332 -9.25 -9.59 4.79
N SER A 333 -9.52 -8.69 5.71
CA SER A 333 -8.68 -8.38 6.86
C SER A 333 -8.91 -9.39 8.00
N LEU A 334 -7.89 -10.12 8.38
CA LEU A 334 -7.93 -11.14 9.44
C LEU A 334 -7.19 -10.72 10.72
N ASN A 335 -6.81 -9.44 10.82
CA ASN A 335 -5.95 -8.98 11.90
C ASN A 335 -6.29 -7.56 12.36
N SER A 336 -7.58 -7.32 12.64
CA SER A 336 -8.06 -6.06 13.21
C SER A 336 -9.21 -6.30 14.17
N GLU A 337 -9.20 -5.59 15.31
CA GLU A 337 -10.34 -5.53 16.21
C GLU A 337 -11.39 -4.54 15.73
N SER A 338 -10.96 -3.34 15.33
CA SER A 338 -11.86 -2.20 15.19
C SER A 338 -12.51 -2.06 13.83
N SER A 339 -11.81 -2.46 12.77
CA SER A 339 -12.25 -2.20 11.40
C SER A 339 -11.87 -3.33 10.43
N PRO A 340 -12.08 -4.61 10.80
CA PRO A 340 -11.85 -5.69 9.85
C PRO A 340 -12.84 -5.60 8.70
N GLN A 341 -12.36 -5.82 7.48
CA GLN A 341 -13.17 -5.78 6.26
C GLN A 341 -13.24 -7.17 5.64
N LEU A 342 -14.40 -7.48 5.04
CA LEU A 342 -14.65 -8.74 4.34
C LEU A 342 -14.77 -8.47 2.84
N ARG A 343 -13.87 -9.07 2.02
CA ARG A 343 -13.80 -8.92 0.56
C ARG A 343 -13.86 -7.47 0.07
N PHE A 344 -13.01 -6.63 0.58
CA PHE A 344 -12.93 -5.22 0.19
C PHE A 344 -12.16 -5.06 -1.13
N ASN A 345 -12.73 -4.30 -2.08
CA ASN A 345 -12.06 -3.94 -3.33
C ASN A 345 -10.94 -2.93 -3.07
N VAL A 346 -9.71 -3.42 -2.96
CA VAL A 346 -8.52 -2.56 -2.89
C VAL A 346 -8.27 -1.92 -4.25
N GLY A 347 -8.41 -2.72 -5.32
CA GLY A 347 -8.39 -2.25 -6.70
C GLY A 347 -6.99 -2.06 -7.28
N ASP A 348 -5.94 -2.51 -6.59
CA ASP A 348 -4.58 -2.43 -7.11
C ASP A 348 -4.30 -3.63 -8.05
N TYR A 349 -3.70 -3.36 -9.22
CA TYR A 349 -3.35 -4.41 -10.18
C TYR A 349 -2.05 -5.10 -9.85
N THR A 350 -2.06 -6.43 -9.94
CA THR A 350 -0.85 -7.25 -9.83
C THR A 350 -1.03 -8.60 -10.52
N VAL A 351 -0.02 -9.45 -10.41
CA VAL A 351 0.00 -10.86 -10.80
C VAL A 351 0.46 -11.68 -9.60
N TYR A 352 -0.20 -12.79 -9.26
CA TYR A 352 0.22 -13.62 -8.14
C TYR A 352 1.10 -14.80 -8.60
N SER A 353 2.07 -15.15 -7.74
CA SER A 353 2.82 -16.39 -7.81
C SER A 353 2.88 -17.06 -6.45
N THR A 354 2.55 -18.35 -6.43
CA THR A 354 2.67 -19.23 -5.26
C THR A 354 4.03 -19.93 -5.17
N GLU A 355 4.93 -19.71 -6.15
CA GLU A 355 6.27 -20.26 -6.12
C GLU A 355 7.04 -19.82 -4.88
N LYS A 356 7.70 -20.78 -4.23
CA LYS A 356 8.49 -20.52 -3.02
C LYS A 356 9.64 -19.54 -3.32
N CYS A 357 9.75 -18.51 -2.51
CA CYS A 357 10.83 -17.54 -2.61
C CYS A 357 12.16 -18.13 -2.11
N GLY A 358 13.28 -17.69 -2.72
CA GLY A 358 14.63 -18.02 -2.27
C GLY A 358 14.93 -17.62 -0.82
N CYS A 359 14.17 -16.68 -0.23
CA CYS A 359 14.28 -16.32 1.18
C CYS A 359 13.69 -17.37 2.15
N GLY A 360 13.04 -18.41 1.64
CA GLY A 360 12.40 -19.48 2.43
C GLY A 360 10.93 -19.26 2.76
N ARG A 361 10.39 -18.05 2.57
CA ARG A 361 8.96 -17.75 2.82
C ARG A 361 8.07 -18.41 1.78
N THR A 362 6.86 -18.78 2.22
CA THR A 362 5.85 -19.48 1.42
C THR A 362 4.65 -18.61 1.08
N HIS A 363 4.58 -17.41 1.61
CA HIS A 363 3.53 -16.46 1.29
C HIS A 363 3.52 -16.13 -0.21
N VAL A 364 2.32 -15.97 -0.78
CA VAL A 364 2.12 -15.53 -2.17
C VAL A 364 2.88 -14.25 -2.43
N ARG A 365 3.41 -14.13 -3.66
CA ARG A 365 4.13 -12.95 -4.10
C ARG A 365 3.34 -12.20 -5.16
N ALA A 366 3.25 -10.88 -5.01
CA ALA A 366 2.81 -9.94 -6.03
C ALA A 366 3.98 -9.67 -6.98
N MET A 367 3.91 -10.21 -8.20
CA MET A 367 4.95 -10.12 -9.22
C MET A 367 4.84 -8.77 -9.95
N GLY A 368 5.97 -8.05 -10.05
CA GLY A 368 5.98 -6.66 -10.52
C GLY A 368 5.43 -5.67 -9.49
N SER A 369 5.24 -6.11 -8.22
CA SER A 369 4.58 -5.34 -7.18
C SER A 369 3.16 -4.90 -7.58
N PHE A 370 2.72 -3.69 -7.22
CA PHE A 370 1.38 -3.18 -7.50
C PHE A 370 1.48 -2.07 -8.55
N ALA A 371 1.08 -2.39 -9.78
CA ALA A 371 1.25 -1.55 -10.95
C ALA A 371 -0.07 -0.93 -11.43
N GLY A 372 -0.51 0.12 -10.74
CA GLY A 372 -1.71 0.88 -11.08
C GLY A 372 -2.96 0.45 -10.31
N ARG A 373 -4.00 1.27 -10.43
CA ARG A 373 -5.27 1.11 -9.70
C ARG A 373 -6.43 1.08 -10.68
N SER A 374 -7.47 0.31 -10.35
CA SER A 374 -8.68 0.24 -11.17
C SER A 374 -9.46 1.56 -11.21
N ASP A 375 -9.38 2.35 -10.14
CA ASP A 375 -10.02 3.67 -10.03
C ASP A 375 -9.20 4.81 -10.66
N ASP A 376 -7.95 4.56 -11.09
CA ASP A 376 -7.10 5.50 -11.82
C ASP A 376 -7.11 5.25 -13.34
N LEU A 377 -8.03 4.42 -13.84
CA LEU A 377 -8.12 4.09 -15.26
C LEU A 377 -8.45 5.34 -16.08
N ILE A 378 -7.55 5.71 -16.99
CA ILE A 378 -7.75 6.77 -17.97
C ILE A 378 -8.37 6.14 -19.21
N ASN A 379 -9.55 6.60 -19.60
CA ASN A 379 -10.13 6.30 -20.91
C ASN A 379 -10.00 7.52 -21.78
N LEU A 380 -9.13 7.47 -22.78
CA LEU A 380 -8.96 8.53 -23.76
C LEU A 380 -9.37 8.03 -25.14
N ARG A 381 -10.50 8.52 -25.64
CA ARG A 381 -11.03 8.17 -26.99
C ARG A 381 -11.18 6.65 -27.21
N GLY A 382 -11.61 5.92 -26.15
CA GLY A 382 -11.79 4.46 -26.18
C GLY A 382 -10.53 3.65 -25.87
N ILE A 383 -9.36 4.27 -25.79
CA ILE A 383 -8.12 3.62 -25.34
C ILE A 383 -8.04 3.70 -23.82
N LYS A 384 -7.96 2.55 -23.17
CA LYS A 384 -7.85 2.43 -21.71
C LYS A 384 -6.39 2.29 -21.32
N MET A 385 -5.91 3.13 -20.42
CA MET A 385 -4.54 3.08 -19.88
C MET A 385 -4.48 3.51 -18.43
N TYR A 386 -3.40 3.16 -17.75
CA TYR A 386 -3.15 3.53 -16.35
C TYR A 386 -2.02 4.54 -16.25
N PRO A 387 -2.05 5.46 -15.26
CA PRO A 387 -0.98 6.42 -15.02
C PRO A 387 0.42 5.77 -14.95
N VAL A 388 0.52 4.56 -14.42
CA VAL A 388 1.79 3.82 -14.33
C VAL A 388 2.37 3.47 -15.71
N GLN A 389 1.53 3.21 -16.70
CA GLN A 389 2.00 2.93 -18.07
C GLN A 389 2.57 4.20 -18.71
N LEU A 390 1.92 5.35 -18.49
CA LEU A 390 2.42 6.66 -18.90
C LEU A 390 3.74 6.99 -18.19
N GLU A 391 3.83 6.71 -16.90
CA GLU A 391 5.07 6.88 -16.15
C GLU A 391 6.21 6.02 -16.71
N GLN A 392 5.96 4.74 -16.98
CA GLN A 392 6.94 3.84 -17.59
C GLN A 392 7.43 4.36 -18.95
N ALA A 393 6.50 4.87 -19.78
CA ALA A 393 6.83 5.45 -21.09
C ALA A 393 7.70 6.71 -20.93
N ILE A 394 7.28 7.66 -20.10
CA ILE A 394 8.01 8.90 -19.85
C ILE A 394 9.39 8.61 -19.26
N ARG A 395 9.48 7.71 -18.26
CA ARG A 395 10.73 7.33 -17.62
C ARG A 395 11.70 6.53 -18.50
N ALA A 396 11.24 6.00 -19.63
CA ALA A 396 12.10 5.35 -20.60
C ALA A 396 12.92 6.36 -21.44
N VAL A 397 12.50 7.62 -21.48
CA VAL A 397 13.25 8.68 -22.19
C VAL A 397 14.53 9.03 -21.40
N PRO A 398 15.72 8.97 -22.02
CA PRO A 398 16.98 9.30 -21.34
C PRO A 398 16.99 10.73 -20.79
N ASN A 399 17.60 10.90 -19.62
CA ASN A 399 17.81 12.20 -18.95
C ASN A 399 16.53 13.02 -18.66
N ILE A 400 15.35 12.39 -18.74
CA ILE A 400 14.09 13.08 -18.40
C ILE A 400 14.09 13.55 -16.95
N GLY A 401 13.50 14.71 -16.68
CA GLY A 401 13.31 15.25 -15.32
C GLY A 401 12.53 14.31 -14.39
N ASP A 402 12.59 14.52 -13.07
CA ASP A 402 11.86 13.68 -12.12
C ASP A 402 10.39 14.06 -12.05
N GLU A 403 10.06 15.32 -12.30
CA GLU A 403 8.68 15.76 -12.31
C GLU A 403 8.11 15.71 -13.74
N TYR A 404 6.87 15.29 -13.82
CA TYR A 404 6.03 15.35 -15.02
C TYR A 404 4.57 15.48 -14.60
N GLU A 405 3.75 16.01 -15.52
CA GLU A 405 2.30 16.10 -15.35
C GLU A 405 1.62 15.56 -16.62
N ILE A 406 0.53 14.84 -16.45
CA ILE A 406 -0.39 14.44 -17.53
C ILE A 406 -1.66 15.28 -17.38
N LEU A 407 -1.91 16.15 -18.33
CA LEU A 407 -3.12 16.96 -18.40
C LEU A 407 -4.08 16.34 -19.42
N ILE A 408 -5.33 16.13 -19.02
CA ILE A 408 -6.39 15.61 -19.89
C ILE A 408 -7.51 16.64 -19.91
N GLU A 409 -7.86 17.08 -21.11
CA GLU A 409 -8.85 18.15 -21.34
C GLU A 409 -9.75 17.80 -22.51
N THR A 410 -10.97 18.35 -22.49
CA THR A 410 -11.85 18.36 -23.67
C THR A 410 -11.73 19.72 -24.34
N ILE A 411 -11.22 19.78 -25.59
CA ILE A 411 -11.11 21.03 -26.35
C ILE A 411 -12.45 21.46 -26.93
N ASP A 412 -12.54 22.68 -27.44
CA ASP A 412 -13.79 23.30 -27.98
C ASP A 412 -14.50 22.46 -29.03
N SER A 413 -13.77 21.63 -29.75
CA SER A 413 -14.35 20.70 -30.74
C SER A 413 -15.04 19.48 -30.13
N GLY A 414 -15.02 19.32 -28.79
CA GLY A 414 -15.53 18.16 -28.08
C GLY A 414 -14.57 16.96 -28.09
N LEU A 415 -13.33 17.13 -28.55
CA LEU A 415 -12.34 16.07 -28.58
C LEU A 415 -11.51 16.08 -27.29
N ASP A 416 -11.37 14.92 -26.67
CA ASP A 416 -10.46 14.74 -25.54
C ASP A 416 -9.01 14.67 -26.02
N ILE A 417 -8.16 15.49 -25.44
CA ILE A 417 -6.72 15.51 -25.68
C ILE A 417 -5.95 15.19 -24.37
N MET A 418 -4.77 14.66 -24.53
CA MET A 418 -3.82 14.42 -23.44
C MET A 418 -2.51 15.14 -23.76
N THR A 419 -2.02 15.91 -22.81
CA THR A 419 -0.74 16.60 -22.88
C THR A 419 0.19 16.08 -21.79
N ALA A 420 1.34 15.55 -22.19
CA ALA A 420 2.41 15.19 -21.27
C ALA A 420 3.34 16.41 -21.11
N ARG A 421 3.41 16.94 -19.89
CA ARG A 421 4.30 18.03 -19.49
C ARG A 421 5.53 17.43 -18.83
N VAL A 422 6.70 17.67 -19.36
CA VAL A 422 7.95 17.07 -18.90
C VAL A 422 9.03 18.13 -18.76
N GLU A 423 9.96 17.94 -17.83
CA GLU A 423 11.09 18.86 -17.62
C GLU A 423 12.34 18.34 -18.35
N HIS A 424 12.91 19.17 -19.23
CA HIS A 424 14.19 18.88 -19.91
C HIS A 424 14.85 20.17 -20.41
N THR A 425 16.17 20.12 -20.65
CA THR A 425 16.95 21.26 -21.21
C THR A 425 16.90 21.34 -22.73
N GLU A 426 16.54 20.23 -23.39
CA GLU A 426 16.45 20.11 -24.84
C GLU A 426 15.03 19.71 -25.22
N ASP A 427 14.65 19.95 -26.50
CA ASP A 427 13.36 19.45 -27.00
C ASP A 427 13.42 17.94 -27.21
N ILE A 428 12.71 17.22 -26.34
CA ILE A 428 12.58 15.76 -26.36
C ILE A 428 11.16 15.30 -26.75
N SER A 429 10.34 16.21 -27.29
CA SER A 429 8.92 15.94 -27.56
C SER A 429 8.70 14.67 -28.38
N ASP A 430 9.45 14.49 -29.48
CA ASP A 430 9.31 13.32 -30.34
C ASP A 430 9.65 12.01 -29.61
N GLN A 431 10.65 12.02 -28.71
CA GLN A 431 11.03 10.84 -27.93
C GLN A 431 9.91 10.46 -26.96
N VAL A 432 9.34 11.43 -26.24
CA VAL A 432 8.22 11.22 -25.32
C VAL A 432 6.98 10.73 -26.05
N ILE A 433 6.63 11.35 -27.19
CA ILE A 433 5.49 10.93 -28.02
C ILE A 433 5.66 9.46 -28.46
N ASN A 434 6.85 9.10 -28.95
CA ASN A 434 7.12 7.76 -29.45
C ASN A 434 7.05 6.71 -28.34
N GLU A 435 7.61 6.97 -27.16
CA GLU A 435 7.55 6.05 -26.01
C GLU A 435 6.11 5.87 -25.52
N ILE A 436 5.33 6.94 -25.38
CA ILE A 436 3.93 6.86 -24.99
C ILE A 436 3.10 6.12 -26.05
N LYS A 437 3.30 6.43 -27.32
CA LYS A 437 2.59 5.75 -28.43
C LYS A 437 2.92 4.25 -28.48
N THR A 438 4.18 3.89 -28.26
CA THR A 438 4.62 2.48 -28.29
C THR A 438 4.06 1.66 -27.13
N ARG A 439 3.98 2.25 -25.94
CA ARG A 439 3.59 1.52 -24.72
C ARG A 439 2.12 1.64 -24.35
N CYS A 440 1.48 2.76 -24.73
CA CYS A 440 0.10 3.07 -24.36
C CYS A 440 -0.84 3.14 -25.56
N GLU A 441 -0.34 2.99 -26.80
CA GLU A 441 -1.12 3.03 -28.06
C GLU A 441 -1.93 4.34 -28.25
N VAL A 442 -1.50 5.41 -27.58
CA VAL A 442 -2.18 6.71 -27.62
C VAL A 442 -1.26 7.80 -28.17
N THR A 443 -1.82 8.71 -28.93
CA THR A 443 -1.12 9.91 -29.38
C THR A 443 -1.40 11.06 -28.42
N VAL A 444 -0.34 11.68 -27.92
CA VAL A 444 -0.38 12.78 -26.95
C VAL A 444 0.30 14.02 -27.52
N SER A 445 -0.06 15.19 -26.99
CA SER A 445 0.76 16.39 -27.11
C SER A 445 1.84 16.37 -26.04
N VAL A 446 2.99 16.97 -26.30
CA VAL A 446 4.09 17.09 -25.33
C VAL A 446 4.48 18.57 -25.18
N GLU A 447 4.56 19.00 -23.92
CA GLU A 447 5.08 20.31 -23.55
C GLU A 447 6.38 20.09 -22.77
N VAL A 448 7.50 20.49 -23.36
CA VAL A 448 8.81 20.44 -22.69
C VAL A 448 9.03 21.73 -21.93
N LEU A 449 9.17 21.63 -20.63
CA LEU A 449 9.35 22.75 -19.72
C LEU A 449 10.82 22.83 -19.24
N PRO A 450 11.31 24.01 -18.91
CA PRO A 450 12.61 24.15 -18.25
C PRO A 450 12.65 23.37 -16.95
N PRO A 451 13.81 22.82 -16.56
CA PRO A 451 13.96 22.15 -15.25
C PRO A 451 13.52 23.04 -14.09
N ASN A 452 12.89 22.42 -13.07
CA ASN A 452 12.32 23.09 -11.90
C ASN A 452 11.09 23.99 -12.17
N THR A 453 10.34 23.75 -13.23
CA THR A 453 9.10 24.45 -13.54
C THR A 453 7.88 23.80 -12.89
N LEU A 454 7.82 22.45 -12.90
CA LEU A 454 6.70 21.72 -12.33
C LEU A 454 6.77 21.70 -10.79
N PRO A 455 5.61 21.67 -10.12
CA PRO A 455 5.56 21.54 -8.66
C PRO A 455 6.29 20.30 -8.17
N LYS A 456 7.13 20.48 -7.16
CA LYS A 456 7.87 19.38 -6.53
C LYS A 456 6.94 18.55 -5.64
N THR A 457 7.07 17.24 -5.70
CA THR A 457 6.28 16.33 -4.87
C THR A 457 6.90 16.15 -3.50
N GLU A 458 6.23 16.68 -2.46
CA GLU A 458 6.70 16.56 -1.06
C GLU A 458 6.21 15.31 -0.34
N PHE A 459 5.14 14.68 -0.82
CA PHE A 459 4.54 13.51 -0.16
C PHE A 459 4.16 12.42 -1.16
N LYS A 460 3.02 12.55 -1.85
CA LYS A 460 2.54 11.60 -2.86
C LYS A 460 2.30 12.35 -4.17
N ALA A 461 2.93 11.88 -5.24
CA ALA A 461 2.78 12.50 -6.55
C ALA A 461 1.36 12.34 -7.10
N LYS A 462 0.68 13.45 -7.38
CA LYS A 462 -0.54 13.48 -8.18
C LYS A 462 -0.20 13.99 -9.58
N ARG A 463 0.17 13.07 -10.45
CA ARG A 463 0.75 13.39 -11.77
C ARG A 463 -0.27 13.45 -12.89
N VAL A 464 -1.50 12.99 -12.68
CA VAL A 464 -2.58 13.06 -13.66
C VAL A 464 -3.61 14.08 -13.19
N ARG A 465 -3.89 15.04 -14.08
CA ARG A 465 -4.88 16.09 -13.91
C ARG A 465 -5.91 15.95 -15.03
N ASP A 466 -7.05 15.37 -14.69
CA ASP A 466 -8.18 15.20 -15.60
C ASP A 466 -9.16 16.36 -15.39
N GLU A 467 -9.21 17.28 -16.34
CA GLU A 467 -10.04 18.49 -16.32
C GLU A 467 -11.27 18.34 -17.23
N ARG A 468 -11.51 17.16 -17.79
CA ARG A 468 -12.74 16.92 -18.55
C ARG A 468 -13.94 17.12 -17.65
N ALA A 469 -15.01 17.73 -18.20
CA ALA A 469 -16.28 17.87 -17.49
C ALA A 469 -16.79 16.47 -17.07
N LYS A 470 -17.02 16.31 -15.77
CA LYS A 470 -17.59 15.09 -15.18
C LYS A 470 -19.10 15.10 -15.28
#